data_dae9a939c69128f9c9c246e45fd7f672
#
_entry.id   dae9a939c69128f9c9c246e45fd7f672
#
_cell.length_a   1.000
_cell.length_b   1.000
_cell.length_c   1.000
_cell.angle_alpha   90.00
_cell.angle_beta   90.00
_cell.angle_gamma   90.00
#
_symmetry.space_group_name_H-M   'P 1'
#
loop_
_entity.id
_entity.type
_entity.pdbx_description
1 polymer ?
#
loop_
_entity_poly.entity_id
_entity_poly.type
_entity_poly.pdbx_seq_one_letter_code
_entity_poly.pdbx_strand_id
1 'polypeptide(L)'
;EDVRQLAFLGSKNPEVDMPFALDQIRGRKMARAKLPRWANIDGIIYPPHISMEQCSSESTALYKAELAARLLGLPVSSSENEKAAGNASDSHFSKICEFVSERAVDSEFAKNEGTFEKKQILTESEDNVNEVKNETGQEDFSEEIEFVDLTGGFGVDFSYIASRLGMSSMYVERQAHLCEAAKENFERLGLKNAIMKNEDGIEVLHSLKELKLIFIDPARRDDAGNKVVSLKDCTPDVTVLQEEMLLKADYVIVKLSPMLDWHRAISELSHVREVHIISVNNECKELLLVLSARNMGDMEASSADGEVKRAGNLRIYCINDAQSFVCEELDMEASSVKISPSPLEEMQYLYEPNASLMKAGCFGVLSE
;
A
#
# COMPACT_ATOMS: atom_id res chain seq x y z
N GLU A 1 -6.55 -13.75 30.38
CA GLU A 1 -7.43 -13.04 31.33
C GLU A 1 -8.44 -12.18 30.56
N ASP A 2 -9.66 -12.07 31.08
CA ASP A 2 -10.70 -11.26 30.45
C ASP A 2 -10.39 -9.77 30.68
N VAL A 3 -10.24 -9.02 29.58
CA VAL A 3 -9.97 -7.58 29.59
C VAL A 3 -10.98 -6.80 30.46
N ARG A 4 -12.23 -7.29 30.54
CA ARG A 4 -13.27 -6.70 31.39
C ARG A 4 -12.95 -6.83 32.87
N GLN A 5 -12.36 -7.95 33.30
CA GLN A 5 -11.93 -8.14 34.70
C GLN A 5 -10.75 -7.24 35.06
N LEU A 6 -9.83 -7.03 34.12
CA LEU A 6 -8.70 -6.12 34.30
C LEU A 6 -9.15 -4.67 34.47
N ALA A 7 -10.20 -4.23 33.76
CA ALA A 7 -10.75 -2.88 33.91
C ALA A 7 -11.19 -2.56 35.35
N PHE A 8 -11.71 -3.55 36.10
CA PHE A 8 -12.10 -3.36 37.52
C PHE A 8 -10.92 -3.24 38.47
N LEU A 9 -9.71 -3.59 38.05
CA LEU A 9 -8.50 -3.43 38.88
C LEU A 9 -7.96 -1.98 38.87
N GLY A 10 -8.41 -1.14 37.93
CA GLY A 10 -7.95 0.25 37.81
C GLY A 10 -8.20 1.08 39.07
N SER A 11 -9.33 0.86 39.73
CA SER A 11 -9.64 1.57 41.00
C SER A 11 -8.71 1.20 42.15
N LYS A 12 -7.99 0.06 42.05
CA LYS A 12 -7.03 -0.43 43.08
C LYS A 12 -5.59 -0.03 42.77
N ASN A 13 -5.30 0.44 41.56
CA ASN A 13 -3.96 0.80 41.10
C ASN A 13 -4.00 2.16 40.38
N PRO A 14 -4.16 3.25 41.16
CA PRO A 14 -4.35 4.60 40.57
C PRO A 14 -3.11 5.13 39.84
N GLU A 15 -1.94 4.52 40.04
CA GLU A 15 -0.69 4.85 39.33
C GLU A 15 -0.60 4.27 37.91
N VAL A 16 -1.52 3.36 37.55
CA VAL A 16 -1.56 2.74 36.22
C VAL A 16 -2.57 3.47 35.34
N ASP A 17 -2.14 3.96 34.19
CA ASP A 17 -3.04 4.41 33.14
C ASP A 17 -3.78 3.19 32.55
N MET A 18 -4.94 2.90 33.16
CA MET A 18 -5.73 1.72 32.77
C MET A 18 -6.30 1.78 31.37
N PRO A 19 -6.81 2.91 30.86
CA PRO A 19 -7.19 3.03 29.45
C PRO A 19 -6.07 2.62 28.51
N PHE A 20 -4.88 3.20 28.68
CA PHE A 20 -3.70 2.87 27.89
C PHE A 20 -3.33 1.37 28.02
N ALA A 21 -3.24 0.86 29.25
CA ALA A 21 -2.88 -0.55 29.49
C ALA A 21 -3.86 -1.53 28.81
N LEU A 22 -5.16 -1.22 28.85
CA LEU A 22 -6.19 -2.04 28.21
C LEU A 22 -6.08 -1.99 26.69
N ASP A 23 -5.77 -0.83 26.11
CA ASP A 23 -5.54 -0.70 24.67
C ASP A 23 -4.28 -1.49 24.25
N GLN A 24 -3.19 -1.47 25.04
CA GLN A 24 -2.01 -2.28 24.76
C GLN A 24 -2.32 -3.79 24.76
N ILE A 25 -3.09 -4.25 25.75
CA ILE A 25 -3.49 -5.68 25.85
C ILE A 25 -4.37 -6.09 24.67
N ARG A 26 -5.36 -5.27 24.32
CA ARG A 26 -6.26 -5.51 23.16
C ARG A 26 -5.50 -5.45 21.85
N GLY A 27 -4.67 -4.42 21.67
CA GLY A 27 -3.85 -4.22 20.48
C GLY A 27 -2.91 -5.39 20.25
N ARG A 28 -2.16 -5.83 21.27
CA ARG A 28 -1.27 -7.01 21.15
C ARG A 28 -2.03 -8.30 20.86
N LYS A 29 -3.23 -8.48 21.43
CA LYS A 29 -4.07 -9.64 21.13
C LYS A 29 -4.51 -9.65 19.66
N MET A 30 -4.92 -8.51 19.12
CA MET A 30 -5.30 -8.37 17.71
C MET A 30 -4.09 -8.54 16.80
N ALA A 31 -2.95 -7.94 17.16
CA ALA A 31 -1.71 -8.01 16.39
C ALA A 31 -1.19 -9.45 16.20
N ARG A 32 -1.42 -10.36 17.15
CA ARG A 32 -1.02 -11.77 16.99
C ARG A 32 -1.60 -12.43 15.73
N ALA A 33 -2.80 -12.02 15.32
CA ALA A 33 -3.44 -12.53 14.11
C ALA A 33 -3.20 -11.62 12.90
N LYS A 34 -3.20 -10.30 13.11
CA LYS A 34 -3.18 -9.29 12.03
C LYS A 34 -1.77 -8.86 11.64
N LEU A 35 -0.85 -8.77 12.61
CA LEU A 35 0.53 -8.27 12.49
C LEU A 35 1.50 -9.16 13.30
N PRO A 36 1.63 -10.45 12.97
CA PRO A 36 2.38 -11.41 13.78
C PRO A 36 3.85 -11.02 14.01
N ARG A 37 4.53 -10.40 13.04
CA ARG A 37 5.91 -9.90 13.23
C ARG A 37 5.96 -8.81 14.29
N TRP A 38 5.05 -7.83 14.24
CA TRP A 38 4.99 -6.76 15.24
C TRP A 38 4.65 -7.30 16.63
N ALA A 39 3.75 -8.27 16.73
CA ALA A 39 3.35 -8.89 18.00
C ALA A 39 4.51 -9.63 18.71
N ASN A 40 5.54 -10.05 17.96
CA ASN A 40 6.74 -10.71 18.47
C ASN A 40 7.84 -9.73 18.92
N ILE A 41 7.67 -8.44 18.65
CA ILE A 41 8.62 -7.40 19.08
C ILE A 41 8.12 -6.82 20.40
N ASP A 42 8.99 -6.82 21.41
CA ASP A 42 8.64 -6.23 22.71
C ASP A 42 8.66 -4.71 22.64
N GLY A 43 7.73 -4.10 23.37
CA GLY A 43 7.62 -2.66 23.48
C GLY A 43 6.88 -1.96 22.34
N ILE A 44 6.31 -2.68 21.37
CA ILE A 44 5.41 -2.08 20.38
C ILE A 44 4.24 -1.40 21.08
N ILE A 45 3.98 -0.16 20.71
CA ILE A 45 2.86 0.66 21.20
C ILE A 45 1.71 0.50 20.21
N TYR A 46 0.59 0.00 20.71
CA TYR A 46 -0.63 -0.20 19.91
C TYR A 46 -1.57 0.99 20.08
N PRO A 47 -2.13 1.52 19.00
CA PRO A 47 -3.09 2.62 19.04
C PRO A 47 -4.46 2.13 19.58
N PRO A 48 -5.41 3.07 19.82
CA PRO A 48 -6.77 2.72 20.16
C PRO A 48 -7.38 1.71 19.19
N HIS A 49 -8.34 0.92 19.68
CA HIS A 49 -8.93 -0.23 18.98
C HIS A 49 -9.37 0.06 17.54
N ILE A 50 -9.96 1.24 17.28
CA ILE A 50 -10.44 1.61 15.95
C ILE A 50 -9.30 1.70 14.92
N SER A 51 -8.17 2.28 15.30
CA SER A 51 -6.99 2.37 14.43
C SER A 51 -6.37 1.00 14.17
N MET A 52 -6.42 0.09 15.15
CA MET A 52 -6.02 -1.31 14.98
C MET A 52 -6.94 -2.08 14.04
N GLU A 53 -8.25 -1.80 14.03
CA GLU A 53 -9.18 -2.40 13.09
C GLU A 53 -8.94 -1.92 11.66
N GLN A 54 -8.68 -0.64 11.48
CA GLN A 54 -8.53 0.01 10.18
C GLN A 54 -7.17 -0.20 9.53
N CYS A 55 -6.09 -0.45 10.30
CA CYS A 55 -4.78 -0.67 9.71
C CYS A 55 -4.75 -1.92 8.83
N SER A 56 -3.81 -1.98 7.92
CA SER A 56 -3.56 -3.15 7.07
C SER A 56 -3.18 -4.38 7.89
N SER A 57 -3.46 -5.57 7.34
CA SER A 57 -2.84 -6.81 7.82
C SER A 57 -1.38 -6.90 7.36
N GLU A 58 -0.59 -7.72 8.01
CA GLU A 58 0.80 -7.99 7.60
C GLU A 58 0.87 -8.48 6.15
N SER A 59 -0.03 -9.39 5.75
CA SER A 59 -0.06 -9.92 4.40
C SER A 59 -0.34 -8.87 3.34
N THR A 60 -1.29 -7.96 3.59
CA THR A 60 -1.58 -6.88 2.63
C THR A 60 -0.51 -5.79 2.63
N ALA A 61 0.16 -5.53 3.77
CA ALA A 61 1.28 -4.60 3.84
C ALA A 61 2.51 -5.13 3.09
N LEU A 62 2.82 -6.42 3.23
CA LEU A 62 3.86 -7.09 2.47
C LEU A 62 3.58 -7.06 0.96
N TYR A 63 2.33 -7.29 0.55
CA TYR A 63 1.94 -7.17 -0.86
C TYR A 63 2.26 -5.77 -1.41
N LYS A 64 1.89 -4.71 -0.67
CA LYS A 64 2.18 -3.31 -1.06
C LYS A 64 3.69 -3.03 -1.13
N ALA A 65 4.45 -3.61 -0.22
CA ALA A 65 5.91 -3.48 -0.23
C ALA A 65 6.55 -4.11 -1.47
N GLU A 66 6.12 -5.31 -1.87
CA GLU A 66 6.60 -5.95 -3.10
C GLU A 66 6.07 -5.25 -4.35
N LEU A 67 4.84 -4.76 -4.34
CA LEU A 67 4.31 -3.92 -5.42
C LEU A 67 5.18 -2.67 -5.61
N ALA A 68 5.49 -1.95 -4.55
CA ALA A 68 6.36 -0.78 -4.58
C ALA A 68 7.76 -1.11 -5.14
N ALA A 69 8.36 -2.21 -4.67
CA ALA A 69 9.65 -2.69 -5.15
C ALA A 69 9.63 -3.02 -6.65
N ARG A 70 8.58 -3.72 -7.12
CA ARG A 70 8.39 -4.04 -8.54
C ARG A 70 8.26 -2.78 -9.40
N LEU A 71 7.45 -1.82 -8.97
CA LEU A 71 7.26 -0.55 -9.70
C LEU A 71 8.58 0.22 -9.88
N LEU A 72 9.46 0.14 -8.88
CA LEU A 72 10.77 0.79 -8.90
C LEU A 72 11.89 -0.09 -9.50
N GLY A 73 11.55 -1.25 -10.05
CA GLY A 73 12.54 -2.15 -10.69
C GLY A 73 13.53 -2.79 -9.72
N LEU A 74 13.19 -2.87 -8.42
CA LEU A 74 14.05 -3.53 -7.44
C LEU A 74 13.94 -5.07 -7.56
N PRO A 75 15.03 -5.80 -7.32
CA PRO A 75 15.03 -7.25 -7.41
C PRO A 75 14.07 -7.85 -6.35
N VAL A 76 13.50 -9.01 -6.68
CA VAL A 76 12.67 -9.77 -5.74
C VAL A 76 13.49 -10.09 -4.50
N SER A 77 12.86 -9.98 -3.32
CA SER A 77 13.51 -10.41 -2.09
C SER A 77 13.81 -11.91 -2.17
N SER A 78 15.09 -12.28 -2.23
CA SER A 78 15.48 -13.70 -2.23
C SER A 78 15.15 -14.33 -0.88
N SER A 79 14.51 -15.51 -0.91
CA SER A 79 14.04 -16.27 0.26
C SER A 79 15.11 -16.66 1.29
N GLU A 80 16.36 -16.27 1.13
CA GLU A 80 17.44 -16.59 2.05
C GLU A 80 17.42 -15.78 3.35
N ASN A 81 16.89 -14.55 3.32
CA ASN A 81 16.72 -13.73 4.53
C ASN A 81 15.47 -14.07 5.35
N GLU A 82 14.55 -14.85 4.79
CA GLU A 82 13.28 -15.24 5.43
C GLU A 82 13.41 -16.47 6.33
N LYS A 83 14.43 -17.31 6.15
CA LYS A 83 14.67 -18.53 6.97
C LYS A 83 14.99 -18.24 8.44
N ALA A 84 15.25 -17.00 8.81
CA ALA A 84 15.48 -16.60 10.21
C ALA A 84 14.19 -16.38 11.03
N ALA A 85 13.01 -16.32 10.38
CA ALA A 85 11.71 -16.03 11.03
C ALA A 85 10.72 -17.18 10.85
N GLY A 86 11.07 -18.37 11.28
CA GLY A 86 10.37 -19.64 11.17
C GLY A 86 8.86 -19.67 11.45
N ASN A 87 8.01 -19.32 10.47
CA ASN A 87 6.57 -19.55 10.53
C ASN A 87 6.00 -19.99 9.17
N ALA A 88 5.07 -20.93 9.19
CA ALA A 88 4.43 -21.55 8.03
C ALA A 88 3.61 -20.60 7.11
N SER A 89 3.43 -19.32 7.47
CA SER A 89 2.83 -18.27 6.63
C SER A 89 3.74 -17.83 5.48
N ASP A 90 5.04 -18.08 5.60
CA ASP A 90 6.06 -17.53 4.68
C ASP A 90 6.05 -18.20 3.29
N SER A 91 5.60 -19.46 3.18
CA SER A 91 5.52 -20.16 1.88
C SER A 91 4.42 -19.62 0.94
N HIS A 92 3.36 -19.02 1.50
CA HIS A 92 2.29 -18.40 0.73
C HIS A 92 2.71 -17.05 0.17
N PHE A 93 3.45 -16.30 0.96
CA PHE A 93 3.94 -14.97 0.59
C PHE A 93 5.01 -15.04 -0.49
N SER A 94 5.94 -16.01 -0.43
CA SER A 94 6.96 -16.23 -1.46
C SER A 94 6.35 -16.39 -2.86
N LYS A 95 5.22 -17.10 -2.98
CA LYS A 95 4.50 -17.27 -4.25
C LYS A 95 3.88 -15.98 -4.79
N ILE A 96 3.38 -15.10 -3.90
CA ILE A 96 2.86 -13.79 -4.30
C ILE A 96 4.01 -12.91 -4.79
N CYS A 97 5.16 -12.94 -4.13
CA CYS A 97 6.35 -12.21 -4.54
C CYS A 97 6.87 -12.69 -5.90
N GLU A 98 6.95 -14.00 -6.12
CA GLU A 98 7.29 -14.60 -7.41
C GLU A 98 6.32 -14.15 -8.51
N PHE A 99 5.03 -14.19 -8.25
CA PHE A 99 4.00 -13.78 -9.21
C PHE A 99 4.07 -12.28 -9.57
N VAL A 100 4.23 -11.41 -8.57
CA VAL A 100 4.34 -9.95 -8.80
C VAL A 100 5.59 -9.64 -9.62
N SER A 101 6.65 -10.47 -9.51
CA SER A 101 7.94 -10.28 -10.18
C SER A 101 8.06 -10.95 -11.55
N GLU A 102 7.51 -12.16 -11.73
CA GLU A 102 7.65 -12.90 -13.00
C GLU A 102 7.01 -12.18 -14.19
N ARG A 103 5.92 -11.44 -13.97
CA ARG A 103 5.27 -10.66 -15.03
C ARG A 103 5.86 -9.27 -15.26
N ALA A 104 6.84 -8.83 -14.45
CA ALA A 104 7.64 -7.65 -14.78
C ALA A 104 8.58 -7.90 -15.97
N VAL A 105 8.91 -9.17 -16.24
CA VAL A 105 9.86 -9.55 -17.31
C VAL A 105 9.20 -9.55 -18.70
N ASP A 106 7.90 -9.73 -18.79
CA ASP A 106 7.16 -9.73 -20.08
C ASP A 106 6.74 -8.34 -20.57
N SER A 107 6.95 -7.29 -19.76
CA SER A 107 6.74 -5.92 -20.22
C SER A 107 7.97 -5.44 -20.98
N GLU A 108 7.78 -4.87 -22.18
CA GLU A 108 8.83 -4.22 -23.01
C GLU A 108 9.65 -3.14 -22.30
N PHE A 109 9.40 -2.92 -21.01
CA PHE A 109 10.09 -1.98 -20.11
C PHE A 109 11.56 -2.34 -19.83
N ALA A 110 11.96 -3.61 -19.99
CA ALA A 110 13.32 -4.07 -19.70
C ALA A 110 14.34 -3.82 -20.82
N LYS A 111 13.95 -3.23 -21.97
CA LYS A 111 14.84 -3.10 -23.14
C LYS A 111 15.51 -1.75 -23.33
N ASN A 112 15.34 -0.79 -22.44
CA ASN A 112 16.10 0.46 -22.47
C ASN A 112 17.12 0.54 -21.33
N GLU A 113 18.08 -0.38 -21.32
CA GLU A 113 19.30 -0.23 -20.53
C GLU A 113 20.21 0.82 -21.18
N GLY A 114 20.01 2.08 -20.77
CA GLY A 114 21.06 3.09 -20.85
C GLY A 114 22.10 2.75 -19.79
N THR A 115 23.31 2.46 -20.25
CA THR A 115 24.52 2.15 -19.49
C THR A 115 24.71 3.08 -18.27
N PHE A 116 24.48 2.55 -17.08
CA PHE A 116 24.98 3.14 -15.84
C PHE A 116 26.29 2.47 -15.47
N GLU A 117 27.39 3.23 -15.55
CA GLU A 117 28.71 2.82 -15.09
C GLU A 117 28.68 2.51 -13.58
N LYS A 118 29.13 1.30 -13.22
CA LYS A 118 29.41 0.88 -11.86
C LYS A 118 30.49 1.75 -11.23
N LYS A 119 30.15 2.67 -10.35
CA LYS A 119 31.08 3.26 -9.41
C LYS A 119 31.14 2.39 -8.15
N GLN A 120 32.23 1.71 -7.96
CA GLN A 120 32.59 1.03 -6.71
C GLN A 120 32.63 2.05 -5.57
N ILE A 121 31.85 1.84 -4.53
CA ILE A 121 31.96 2.57 -3.28
C ILE A 121 32.82 1.72 -2.35
N LEU A 122 34.05 2.19 -2.17
CA LEU A 122 34.93 1.77 -1.08
C LEU A 122 34.40 2.31 0.24
N THR A 123 34.38 1.44 1.24
CA THR A 123 34.21 1.75 2.65
C THR A 123 35.35 2.63 3.14
N GLU A 124 35.06 3.72 3.84
CA GLU A 124 35.85 4.17 5.01
C GLU A 124 35.18 5.33 5.75
N SER A 125 34.94 5.08 7.03
CA SER A 125 35.12 5.86 8.26
C SER A 125 34.50 7.25 8.46
N GLU A 126 33.63 7.27 9.48
CA GLU A 126 33.65 8.15 10.66
C GLU A 126 33.62 9.69 10.50
N ASP A 127 32.64 10.25 11.21
CA ASP A 127 32.63 11.56 11.87
C ASP A 127 32.57 12.85 11.04
N ASN A 128 31.38 13.44 10.95
CA ASN A 128 31.12 14.82 11.40
C ASN A 128 29.72 15.29 10.97
N VAL A 129 28.80 15.27 11.93
CA VAL A 129 27.53 16.00 11.80
C VAL A 129 27.82 17.47 12.09
N ASN A 130 27.95 18.30 11.06
CA ASN A 130 27.89 19.75 11.20
C ASN A 130 26.45 20.21 10.92
N GLU A 131 25.73 20.56 11.98
CA GLU A 131 24.50 21.36 11.88
C GLU A 131 24.84 22.75 11.33
N VAL A 132 24.49 22.97 10.05
CA VAL A 132 24.44 24.32 9.48
C VAL A 132 23.01 24.82 9.60
N LYS A 133 22.73 25.62 10.63
CA LYS A 133 21.47 26.38 10.75
C LYS A 133 21.53 27.58 9.84
N ASN A 134 20.71 27.62 8.81
CA ASN A 134 20.44 28.81 8.02
C ASN A 134 19.47 29.74 8.77
N GLU A 135 19.72 31.05 8.71
CA GLU A 135 19.01 32.10 9.47
C GLU A 135 17.49 32.27 9.12
N THR A 136 16.91 31.42 8.30
CA THR A 136 15.50 31.53 7.88
C THR A 136 14.57 30.49 8.52
N GLY A 137 15.07 29.62 9.41
CA GLY A 137 14.22 28.67 10.16
C GLY A 137 13.52 27.59 9.30
N GLN A 138 13.83 27.50 8.02
CA GLN A 138 13.43 26.38 7.17
C GLN A 138 14.49 25.28 7.30
N GLU A 139 14.08 24.13 7.81
CA GLU A 139 14.90 22.91 7.77
C GLU A 139 15.12 22.55 6.30
N ASP A 140 16.31 22.84 5.78
CA ASP A 140 16.73 22.39 4.45
C ASP A 140 17.08 20.90 4.60
N PHE A 141 16.15 20.02 4.19
CA PHE A 141 16.40 18.58 4.15
C PHE A 141 17.44 18.34 3.05
N SER A 142 18.70 18.21 3.43
CA SER A 142 19.80 17.89 2.53
C SER A 142 19.73 16.44 2.01
N GLU A 143 18.84 15.60 2.55
CA GLU A 143 18.57 14.26 2.06
C GLU A 143 17.40 14.30 1.08
N GLU A 144 17.65 13.81 -0.12
CA GLU A 144 16.63 13.67 -1.16
C GLU A 144 15.64 12.59 -0.76
N ILE A 145 14.38 12.96 -0.45
CA ILE A 145 13.32 12.01 -0.12
C ILE A 145 12.89 11.30 -1.39
N GLU A 146 12.88 9.98 -1.38
CA GLU A 146 12.52 9.17 -2.53
C GLU A 146 11.12 8.53 -2.41
N PHE A 147 10.70 8.21 -1.18
CA PHE A 147 9.38 7.65 -0.87
C PHE A 147 8.67 8.47 0.20
N VAL A 148 7.37 8.74 0.03
CA VAL A 148 6.53 9.36 1.05
C VAL A 148 5.20 8.63 1.21
N ASP A 149 4.79 8.43 2.47
CA ASP A 149 3.43 8.09 2.86
C ASP A 149 2.76 9.34 3.43
N LEU A 150 1.78 9.88 2.69
CA LEU A 150 1.08 11.12 3.04
C LEU A 150 -0.02 10.92 4.10
N THR A 151 -0.30 9.68 4.49
CA THR A 151 -1.42 9.29 5.37
C THR A 151 -1.02 8.18 6.33
N GLY A 152 0.12 8.32 6.95
CA GLY A 152 0.85 7.27 7.68
C GLY A 152 0.06 6.43 8.70
N GLY A 153 -0.92 7.02 9.39
CA GLY A 153 -1.77 6.32 10.34
C GLY A 153 -0.97 5.61 11.43
N PHE A 154 -1.25 4.32 11.68
CA PHE A 154 -0.47 3.50 12.61
C PHE A 154 0.93 3.13 12.07
N GLY A 155 1.22 3.38 10.80
CA GLY A 155 2.53 3.17 10.21
C GLY A 155 2.79 1.75 9.68
N VAL A 156 1.77 0.90 9.61
CA VAL A 156 1.95 -0.48 9.15
C VAL A 156 2.42 -0.50 7.70
N ASP A 157 1.66 0.07 6.78
CA ASP A 157 1.99 0.10 5.35
C ASP A 157 3.34 0.78 5.11
N PHE A 158 3.54 1.95 5.71
CA PHE A 158 4.82 2.66 5.63
C PHE A 158 6.01 1.78 6.04
N SER A 159 5.91 1.11 7.20
CA SER A 159 7.02 0.32 7.74
C SER A 159 7.46 -0.81 6.82
N TYR A 160 6.51 -1.52 6.21
CA TYR A 160 6.80 -2.61 5.29
C TYR A 160 7.35 -2.09 3.96
N ILE A 161 6.75 -1.02 3.41
CA ILE A 161 7.22 -0.41 2.15
C ILE A 161 8.63 0.17 2.34
N ALA A 162 8.86 1.02 3.36
CA ALA A 162 10.16 1.64 3.63
C ALA A 162 11.26 0.60 3.91
N SER A 163 10.95 -0.46 4.69
CA SER A 163 11.89 -1.57 4.92
C SER A 163 12.27 -2.28 3.62
N ARG A 164 11.31 -2.48 2.73
CA ARG A 164 11.53 -3.20 1.47
C ARG A 164 12.30 -2.37 0.45
N LEU A 165 12.02 -1.08 0.40
CA LEU A 165 12.68 -0.16 -0.53
C LEU A 165 14.10 0.21 -0.07
N GLY A 166 14.35 0.32 1.24
CA GLY A 166 15.66 0.67 1.81
C GLY A 166 16.17 2.06 1.46
N MET A 167 15.31 2.94 0.92
CA MET A 167 15.63 4.29 0.49
C MET A 167 15.17 5.34 1.52
N SER A 168 15.58 6.61 1.34
CA SER A 168 15.14 7.72 2.18
C SER A 168 13.62 7.88 2.09
N SER A 169 12.95 7.72 3.23
CA SER A 169 11.50 7.59 3.29
C SER A 169 10.91 8.56 4.31
N MET A 170 9.79 9.19 3.97
CA MET A 170 9.08 10.12 4.85
C MET A 170 7.70 9.58 5.21
N TYR A 171 7.44 9.52 6.52
CA TYR A 171 6.13 9.21 7.09
C TYR A 171 5.46 10.51 7.53
N VAL A 172 4.21 10.72 7.11
CA VAL A 172 3.42 11.90 7.45
C VAL A 172 2.11 11.48 8.11
N GLU A 173 1.84 12.02 9.31
CA GLU A 173 0.59 11.78 10.04
C GLU A 173 0.20 13.03 10.83
N ARG A 174 -1.05 13.47 10.66
CA ARG A 174 -1.57 14.68 11.32
C ARG A 174 -1.93 14.48 12.81
N GLN A 175 -2.26 13.25 13.21
CA GLN A 175 -2.62 12.92 14.59
C GLN A 175 -1.37 12.66 15.42
N ALA A 176 -1.03 13.60 16.31
CA ALA A 176 0.21 13.54 17.10
C ALA A 176 0.39 12.23 17.86
N HIS A 177 -0.67 11.70 18.48
CA HIS A 177 -0.58 10.44 19.23
C HIS A 177 -0.25 9.21 18.36
N LEU A 178 -0.67 9.19 17.08
CA LEU A 178 -0.30 8.15 16.14
C LEU A 178 1.14 8.33 15.66
N CYS A 179 1.54 9.58 15.38
CA CYS A 179 2.90 9.90 14.98
C CYS A 179 3.92 9.54 16.06
N GLU A 180 3.63 9.86 17.35
CA GLU A 180 4.46 9.49 18.49
C GLU A 180 4.58 7.97 18.65
N ALA A 181 3.46 7.25 18.59
CA ALA A 181 3.47 5.78 18.64
C ALA A 181 4.24 5.16 17.47
N ALA A 182 4.05 5.67 16.26
CA ALA A 182 4.76 5.21 15.06
C ALA A 182 6.28 5.44 15.20
N LYS A 183 6.70 6.60 15.70
CA LYS A 183 8.12 6.91 15.91
C LYS A 183 8.80 5.87 16.79
N GLU A 184 8.23 5.61 17.98
CA GLU A 184 8.78 4.59 18.86
C GLU A 184 8.76 3.18 18.26
N ASN A 185 7.70 2.85 17.51
CA ASN A 185 7.60 1.57 16.84
C ASN A 185 8.64 1.41 15.72
N PHE A 186 8.89 2.45 14.95
CA PHE A 186 9.89 2.42 13.87
C PHE A 186 11.31 2.25 14.39
N GLU A 187 11.63 2.84 15.54
CA GLU A 187 12.90 2.58 16.24
C GLU A 187 13.06 1.10 16.61
N ARG A 188 12.00 0.47 17.12
CA ARG A 188 11.98 -0.98 17.47
C ARG A 188 12.03 -1.88 16.26
N LEU A 189 11.44 -1.44 15.15
CA LEU A 189 11.49 -2.11 13.85
C LEU A 189 12.82 -1.92 13.11
N GLY A 190 13.70 -1.03 13.60
CA GLY A 190 14.99 -0.75 12.99
C GLY A 190 14.93 0.11 11.72
N LEU A 191 13.88 0.90 11.54
CA LEU A 191 13.71 1.81 10.40
C LEU A 191 14.54 3.08 10.59
N LYS A 192 15.83 3.02 10.25
CA LYS A 192 16.78 4.12 10.46
C LYS A 192 16.64 5.28 9.48
N ASN A 193 16.10 5.01 8.29
CA ASN A 193 16.00 5.98 7.18
C ASN A 193 14.59 6.60 7.08
N ALA A 194 13.79 6.53 8.15
CA ALA A 194 12.45 7.07 8.20
C ALA A 194 12.46 8.49 8.80
N ILE A 195 12.07 9.47 8.02
CA ILE A 195 11.85 10.84 8.47
C ILE A 195 10.38 10.96 8.91
N MET A 196 10.17 11.46 10.12
CA MET A 196 8.84 11.57 10.71
C MET A 196 8.33 13.00 10.66
N LYS A 197 7.11 13.18 10.15
CA LYS A 197 6.42 14.49 10.12
C LYS A 197 5.05 14.37 10.78
N ASN A 198 4.83 15.16 11.83
CA ASN A 198 3.50 15.32 12.41
C ASN A 198 2.85 16.58 11.81
N GLU A 199 2.42 16.46 10.57
CA GLU A 199 1.89 17.55 9.75
C GLU A 199 0.72 17.05 8.89
N ASP A 200 0.06 17.96 8.20
CA ASP A 200 -0.93 17.60 7.17
C ASP A 200 -0.21 17.11 5.90
N GLY A 201 -0.65 15.95 5.37
CA GLY A 201 -0.02 15.34 4.19
C GLY A 201 -0.09 16.22 2.94
N ILE A 202 -1.11 17.07 2.80
CA ILE A 202 -1.25 18.00 1.65
C ILE A 202 -0.18 19.09 1.74
N GLU A 203 0.00 19.69 2.93
CA GLU A 203 1.01 20.73 3.15
C GLU A 203 2.42 20.19 2.91
N VAL A 204 2.68 18.96 3.37
CA VAL A 204 3.97 18.29 3.11
C VAL A 204 4.12 18.02 1.61
N LEU A 205 3.09 17.52 0.92
CA LEU A 205 3.14 17.30 -0.52
C LEU A 205 3.57 18.57 -1.27
N HIS A 206 2.99 19.73 -0.92
CA HIS A 206 3.34 21.00 -1.57
C HIS A 206 4.83 21.36 -1.43
N SER A 207 5.47 20.98 -0.32
CA SER A 207 6.88 21.26 -0.03
C SER A 207 7.87 20.31 -0.70
N LEU A 208 7.43 19.10 -1.05
CA LEU A 208 8.27 18.07 -1.67
C LEU A 208 8.57 18.38 -3.14
N LYS A 209 9.70 17.88 -3.61
CA LYS A 209 10.16 18.03 -5.02
C LYS A 209 9.98 16.71 -5.76
N GLU A 210 11.06 16.14 -6.26
CA GLU A 210 11.05 14.89 -7.01
C GLU A 210 11.03 13.68 -6.07
N LEU A 211 10.14 12.74 -6.37
CA LEU A 211 9.92 11.50 -5.62
C LEU A 211 9.92 10.31 -6.57
N LYS A 212 10.24 9.14 -6.08
CA LYS A 212 10.04 7.89 -6.83
C LYS A 212 8.65 7.33 -6.59
N LEU A 213 8.16 7.44 -5.34
CA LEU A 213 6.89 6.84 -4.95
C LEU A 213 6.15 7.72 -3.94
N ILE A 214 4.86 7.90 -4.17
CA ILE A 214 3.89 8.40 -3.18
C ILE A 214 2.93 7.25 -2.83
N PHE A 215 2.71 7.04 -1.54
CA PHE A 215 1.61 6.22 -1.02
C PHE A 215 0.59 7.12 -0.33
N ILE A 216 -0.70 6.83 -0.55
CA ILE A 216 -1.80 7.57 0.07
C ILE A 216 -2.99 6.63 0.35
N ASP A 217 -3.50 6.64 1.58
CA ASP A 217 -4.68 5.90 2.04
C ASP A 217 -5.74 6.91 2.53
N PRO A 218 -6.53 7.53 1.63
CA PRO A 218 -7.46 8.56 2.00
C PRO A 218 -8.60 7.99 2.86
N ALA A 219 -8.78 8.57 4.05
CA ALA A 219 -9.86 8.20 4.95
C ALA A 219 -11.22 8.69 4.42
N ARG A 220 -12.27 7.93 4.69
CA ARG A 220 -13.64 8.38 4.40
C ARG A 220 -14.02 9.57 5.29
N ARG A 221 -14.64 10.59 4.74
CA ARG A 221 -15.01 11.84 5.46
C ARG A 221 -16.15 11.66 6.45
N ASP A 222 -16.78 10.50 6.54
CA ASP A 222 -18.12 10.42 7.12
C ASP A 222 -18.12 10.26 8.64
N ASP A 223 -18.29 11.41 9.35
CA ASP A 223 -18.66 11.44 10.76
C ASP A 223 -20.16 11.05 10.99
N ALA A 224 -20.94 10.91 9.92
CA ALA A 224 -22.41 10.67 9.96
C ALA A 224 -22.86 9.27 9.54
N GLY A 225 -21.93 8.35 9.21
CA GLY A 225 -22.22 6.96 8.86
C GLY A 225 -22.84 6.72 7.46
N ASN A 226 -22.80 7.72 6.55
CA ASN A 226 -23.27 7.54 5.18
C ASN A 226 -22.27 6.75 4.33
N LYS A 227 -22.78 6.00 3.35
CA LYS A 227 -21.92 5.23 2.44
C LYS A 227 -21.15 6.18 1.54
N VAL A 228 -19.81 6.22 1.69
CA VAL A 228 -18.92 6.89 0.75
C VAL A 228 -18.96 6.13 -0.57
N VAL A 229 -19.32 6.82 -1.65
CA VAL A 229 -19.52 6.24 -2.99
C VAL A 229 -18.51 6.79 -4.00
N SER A 230 -17.82 7.90 -3.69
CA SER A 230 -16.92 8.62 -4.58
C SER A 230 -15.59 8.91 -3.89
N LEU A 231 -14.51 9.05 -4.67
CA LEU A 231 -13.20 9.48 -4.17
C LEU A 231 -13.22 10.90 -3.62
N LYS A 232 -14.11 11.76 -4.16
CA LYS A 232 -14.31 13.13 -3.68
C LYS A 232 -14.82 13.23 -2.24
N ASP A 233 -15.41 12.13 -1.74
CA ASP A 233 -15.88 12.04 -0.37
C ASP A 233 -14.80 11.55 0.60
N CYS A 234 -13.57 11.35 0.14
CA CYS A 234 -12.43 10.96 0.93
C CYS A 234 -11.59 12.16 1.39
N THR A 235 -10.77 11.97 2.41
CA THR A 235 -9.80 12.97 2.88
C THR A 235 -8.44 12.30 3.05
N PRO A 236 -7.42 12.77 2.33
CA PRO A 236 -7.40 13.82 1.30
C PRO A 236 -8.22 13.46 0.04
N ASP A 237 -8.71 14.47 -0.67
CA ASP A 237 -9.37 14.29 -1.97
C ASP A 237 -8.32 14.04 -3.06
N VAL A 238 -8.11 12.78 -3.41
CA VAL A 238 -7.12 12.37 -4.41
C VAL A 238 -7.43 12.91 -5.79
N THR A 239 -8.72 13.17 -6.11
CA THR A 239 -9.09 13.67 -7.44
C THR A 239 -8.57 15.09 -7.68
N VAL A 240 -8.36 15.86 -6.62
CA VAL A 240 -7.78 17.22 -6.67
C VAL A 240 -6.25 17.16 -6.67
N LEU A 241 -5.67 16.20 -5.92
CA LEU A 241 -4.23 16.12 -5.70
C LEU A 241 -3.48 15.34 -6.80
N GLN A 242 -4.19 14.57 -7.62
CA GLN A 242 -3.58 13.62 -8.56
C GLN A 242 -2.58 14.30 -9.53
N GLU A 243 -2.88 15.46 -10.04
CA GLU A 243 -1.98 16.16 -10.98
C GLU A 243 -0.67 16.55 -10.31
N GLU A 244 -0.73 17.10 -9.09
CA GLU A 244 0.48 17.46 -8.34
C GLU A 244 1.30 16.24 -7.96
N MET A 245 0.65 15.17 -7.49
CA MET A 245 1.34 13.92 -7.17
C MET A 245 2.04 13.32 -8.39
N LEU A 246 1.39 13.31 -9.57
CA LEU A 246 1.95 12.80 -10.82
C LEU A 246 3.07 13.67 -11.39
N LEU A 247 3.08 14.96 -11.10
CA LEU A 247 4.19 15.86 -11.47
C LEU A 247 5.43 15.62 -10.59
N LYS A 248 5.22 15.20 -9.34
CA LYS A 248 6.30 15.04 -8.34
C LYS A 248 6.82 13.62 -8.23
N ALA A 249 6.02 12.59 -8.57
CA ALA A 249 6.40 11.20 -8.38
C ALA A 249 6.33 10.37 -9.66
N ASP A 250 7.22 9.38 -9.76
CA ASP A 250 7.19 8.39 -10.84
C ASP A 250 5.94 7.52 -10.76
N TYR A 251 5.59 7.13 -9.53
CA TYR A 251 4.42 6.31 -9.23
C TYR A 251 3.67 6.84 -8.01
N VAL A 252 2.34 6.71 -8.06
CA VAL A 252 1.44 6.96 -6.93
C VAL A 252 0.63 5.70 -6.67
N ILE A 253 0.68 5.17 -5.44
CA ILE A 253 -0.18 4.08 -4.99
C ILE A 253 -1.29 4.67 -4.13
N VAL A 254 -2.53 4.56 -4.59
CA VAL A 254 -3.72 4.98 -3.86
C VAL A 254 -4.41 3.76 -3.29
N LYS A 255 -4.46 3.65 -1.96
CA LYS A 255 -5.20 2.58 -1.28
C LYS A 255 -6.63 3.01 -1.03
N LEU A 256 -7.57 2.14 -1.32
CA LEU A 256 -9.00 2.41 -1.22
C LEU A 256 -9.73 1.29 -0.48
N SER A 257 -10.85 1.67 0.13
CA SER A 257 -11.77 0.71 0.75
C SER A 257 -12.27 -0.31 -0.27
N PRO A 258 -12.39 -1.61 0.09
CA PRO A 258 -12.97 -2.64 -0.77
C PRO A 258 -14.44 -2.40 -1.11
N MET A 259 -15.10 -1.49 -0.40
CA MET A 259 -16.49 -1.13 -0.67
C MET A 259 -16.67 -0.19 -1.88
N LEU A 260 -15.60 0.51 -2.29
CA LEU A 260 -15.66 1.38 -3.47
C LEU A 260 -15.75 0.56 -4.76
N ASP A 261 -16.48 1.10 -5.72
CA ASP A 261 -16.51 0.57 -7.09
C ASP A 261 -15.23 0.99 -7.82
N TRP A 262 -14.42 0.03 -8.24
CA TRP A 262 -13.15 0.31 -8.88
C TRP A 262 -13.33 0.94 -10.27
N HIS A 263 -14.38 0.59 -11.03
CA HIS A 263 -14.67 1.22 -12.32
C HIS A 263 -14.96 2.71 -12.16
N ARG A 264 -15.74 3.06 -11.12
CA ARG A 264 -16.00 4.45 -10.79
C ARG A 264 -14.72 5.15 -10.33
N ALA A 265 -13.94 4.53 -9.46
CA ALA A 265 -12.69 5.10 -8.97
C ALA A 265 -11.73 5.44 -10.11
N ILE A 266 -11.55 4.52 -11.08
CA ILE A 266 -10.69 4.79 -12.25
C ILE A 266 -11.30 5.84 -13.21
N SER A 267 -12.61 6.04 -13.22
CA SER A 267 -13.24 7.10 -14.04
C SER A 267 -13.05 8.50 -13.43
N GLU A 268 -12.79 8.59 -12.13
CA GLU A 268 -12.56 9.85 -11.41
C GLU A 268 -11.06 10.24 -11.38
N LEU A 269 -10.15 9.34 -11.81
CA LEU A 269 -8.70 9.55 -11.82
C LEU A 269 -8.11 9.42 -13.22
N SER A 270 -7.05 10.20 -13.49
CA SER A 270 -6.24 10.09 -14.70
C SER A 270 -5.02 9.20 -14.47
N HIS A 271 -4.44 8.68 -15.56
CA HIS A 271 -3.18 7.95 -15.54
C HIS A 271 -3.15 6.68 -14.68
N VAL A 272 -4.31 6.06 -14.39
CA VAL A 272 -4.36 4.75 -13.73
C VAL A 272 -3.83 3.68 -14.67
N ARG A 273 -2.83 2.93 -14.22
CA ARG A 273 -2.14 1.87 -14.96
C ARG A 273 -2.52 0.48 -14.50
N GLU A 274 -2.72 0.35 -13.20
CA GLU A 274 -3.02 -0.93 -12.57
C GLU A 274 -4.10 -0.77 -11.49
N VAL A 275 -4.97 -1.77 -11.41
CA VAL A 275 -5.94 -1.96 -10.34
C VAL A 275 -5.62 -3.27 -9.65
N HIS A 276 -5.40 -3.25 -8.33
CA HIS A 276 -5.17 -4.45 -7.53
C HIS A 276 -6.35 -4.66 -6.59
N ILE A 277 -7.00 -5.80 -6.71
CA ILE A 277 -8.12 -6.22 -5.87
C ILE A 277 -7.59 -7.31 -4.95
N ILE A 278 -7.41 -6.97 -3.67
CA ILE A 278 -6.72 -7.83 -2.72
C ILE A 278 -7.72 -8.44 -1.76
N SER A 279 -7.75 -9.77 -1.75
CA SER A 279 -8.55 -10.59 -0.84
C SER A 279 -7.66 -11.46 0.02
N VAL A 280 -8.07 -11.65 1.27
CA VAL A 280 -7.43 -12.54 2.24
C VAL A 280 -8.50 -13.44 2.83
N ASN A 281 -8.29 -14.75 2.84
CA ASN A 281 -9.28 -15.74 3.26
C ASN A 281 -10.63 -15.56 2.52
N ASN A 282 -10.57 -15.34 1.22
CA ASN A 282 -11.73 -15.11 0.35
C ASN A 282 -12.62 -13.91 0.74
N GLU A 283 -12.04 -12.89 1.38
CA GLU A 283 -12.70 -11.63 1.71
C GLU A 283 -11.90 -10.46 1.13
N CYS A 284 -12.54 -9.63 0.30
CA CYS A 284 -11.89 -8.46 -0.27
C CYS A 284 -11.54 -7.45 0.83
N LYS A 285 -10.26 -7.16 0.99
CA LYS A 285 -9.73 -6.32 2.07
C LYS A 285 -9.44 -4.90 1.62
N GLU A 286 -8.89 -4.72 0.43
CA GLU A 286 -8.52 -3.40 -0.09
C GLU A 286 -8.44 -3.40 -1.62
N LEU A 287 -8.55 -2.20 -2.19
CA LEU A 287 -8.24 -1.90 -3.57
C LEU A 287 -6.99 -1.01 -3.60
N LEU A 288 -6.07 -1.27 -4.55
CA LEU A 288 -4.98 -0.34 -4.83
C LEU A 288 -5.09 0.11 -6.28
N LEU A 289 -4.90 1.40 -6.49
CA LEU A 289 -4.75 1.99 -7.82
C LEU A 289 -3.31 2.47 -7.95
N VAL A 290 -2.65 2.07 -9.03
CA VAL A 290 -1.31 2.56 -9.38
C VAL A 290 -1.45 3.60 -10.48
N LEU A 291 -1.03 4.82 -10.22
CA LEU A 291 -1.00 5.92 -11.17
C LEU A 291 0.45 6.19 -11.59
N SER A 292 0.66 6.50 -12.88
CA SER A 292 1.95 6.97 -13.39
C SER A 292 1.77 7.76 -14.68
N ALA A 293 2.39 8.92 -14.76
CA ALA A 293 2.49 9.73 -15.97
C ALA A 293 3.68 9.33 -16.87
N ARG A 294 4.58 8.45 -16.40
CA ARG A 294 5.73 7.96 -17.19
C ARG A 294 5.24 7.24 -18.47
N ASN A 295 5.93 7.48 -19.58
CA ASN A 295 5.61 6.93 -20.91
C ASN A 295 4.42 7.58 -21.64
N MET A 296 4.19 8.86 -21.46
CA MET A 296 3.31 9.64 -22.34
C MET A 296 3.90 9.86 -23.77
N GLY A 297 5.12 9.38 -24.03
CA GLY A 297 5.84 9.62 -25.29
C GLY A 297 5.22 8.96 -26.54
N ASP A 298 4.32 8.01 -26.42
CA ASP A 298 3.83 7.22 -27.56
C ASP A 298 2.35 7.40 -27.91
N MET A 299 1.60 8.27 -27.22
CA MET A 299 0.16 8.41 -27.50
C MET A 299 -0.41 9.83 -27.30
N GLU A 300 0.02 10.78 -28.11
CA GLU A 300 -0.86 11.90 -28.51
C GLU A 300 -1.63 11.50 -29.78
N ALA A 301 -2.62 10.66 -29.64
CA ALA A 301 -3.70 10.59 -30.61
C ALA A 301 -4.91 11.31 -30.01
N SER A 302 -4.95 12.62 -30.15
CA SER A 302 -6.15 13.41 -29.91
C SER A 302 -7.22 12.93 -30.91
N SER A 303 -8.17 12.17 -30.42
CA SER A 303 -9.40 11.97 -31.18
C SER A 303 -10.18 13.29 -31.17
N ALA A 304 -10.71 13.68 -32.33
CA ALA A 304 -11.46 14.93 -32.56
C ALA A 304 -12.76 15.04 -31.71
N ASP A 305 -13.10 14.03 -30.93
CA ASP A 305 -14.36 13.92 -30.18
C ASP A 305 -14.23 14.19 -28.67
N GLY A 306 -13.06 14.63 -28.16
CA GLY A 306 -12.91 15.05 -26.76
C GLY A 306 -12.95 13.90 -25.74
N GLU A 307 -13.00 12.65 -26.13
CA GLU A 307 -12.82 11.51 -25.24
C GLU A 307 -11.33 11.32 -24.97
N VAL A 308 -10.95 11.47 -23.71
CA VAL A 308 -9.59 11.13 -23.24
C VAL A 308 -9.44 9.61 -23.29
N LYS A 309 -8.97 9.09 -24.42
CA LYS A 309 -8.58 7.67 -24.49
C LYS A 309 -7.39 7.48 -23.56
N ARG A 310 -7.54 6.55 -22.59
CA ARG A 310 -6.45 6.18 -21.70
C ARG A 310 -5.25 5.71 -22.53
N ALA A 311 -4.11 6.33 -22.30
CA ALA A 311 -2.85 5.93 -22.92
C ALA A 311 -2.35 4.66 -22.22
N GLY A 312 -2.54 3.50 -22.85
CA GLY A 312 -2.08 2.20 -22.36
C GLY A 312 -3.21 1.30 -21.86
N ASN A 313 -2.93 0.00 -21.86
CA ASN A 313 -3.88 -1.02 -21.45
C ASN A 313 -3.90 -1.11 -19.91
N LEU A 314 -5.06 -0.89 -19.28
CA LEU A 314 -5.24 -1.02 -17.84
C LEU A 314 -5.18 -2.50 -17.45
N ARG A 315 -4.32 -2.83 -16.49
CA ARG A 315 -4.22 -4.19 -15.94
C ARG A 315 -4.95 -4.32 -14.62
N ILE A 316 -5.71 -5.39 -14.49
CA ILE A 316 -6.47 -5.73 -13.30
C ILE A 316 -5.86 -6.97 -12.66
N TYR A 317 -5.36 -6.82 -11.44
CA TYR A 317 -4.75 -7.87 -10.63
C TYR A 317 -5.75 -8.33 -9.58
N CYS A 318 -6.18 -9.59 -9.66
CA CYS A 318 -7.07 -10.24 -8.69
C CYS A 318 -6.24 -11.15 -7.80
N ILE A 319 -6.11 -10.80 -6.53
CA ILE A 319 -5.28 -11.51 -5.57
C ILE A 319 -6.19 -12.09 -4.48
N ASN A 320 -6.03 -13.39 -4.19
CA ASN A 320 -6.69 -14.04 -3.06
C ASN A 320 -5.71 -14.99 -2.38
N ASP A 321 -5.14 -14.58 -1.27
CA ASP A 321 -4.04 -15.28 -0.59
C ASP A 321 -2.89 -15.59 -1.59
N ALA A 322 -2.59 -16.86 -1.82
CA ALA A 322 -1.56 -17.29 -2.78
C ALA A 322 -2.06 -17.44 -4.23
N GLN A 323 -3.35 -17.16 -4.47
CA GLN A 323 -3.93 -17.23 -5.81
C GLN A 323 -3.88 -15.85 -6.46
N SER A 324 -3.57 -15.83 -7.73
CA SER A 324 -3.53 -14.59 -8.51
C SER A 324 -4.06 -14.81 -9.92
N PHE A 325 -4.73 -13.80 -10.42
CA PHE A 325 -5.22 -13.73 -11.80
C PHE A 325 -5.02 -12.31 -12.30
N VAL A 326 -4.61 -12.17 -13.55
CA VAL A 326 -4.43 -10.86 -14.18
C VAL A 326 -5.16 -10.87 -15.52
N CYS A 327 -5.88 -9.79 -15.78
CA CYS A 327 -6.49 -9.52 -17.08
C CYS A 327 -6.28 -8.07 -17.47
N GLU A 328 -6.46 -7.79 -18.74
CA GLU A 328 -6.43 -6.45 -19.29
C GLU A 328 -7.87 -5.94 -19.49
N GLU A 329 -8.10 -4.63 -19.35
CA GLU A 329 -9.43 -4.03 -19.53
C GLU A 329 -9.98 -4.34 -20.93
N LEU A 330 -9.13 -4.31 -21.95
CA LEU A 330 -9.51 -4.62 -23.34
C LEU A 330 -10.00 -6.08 -23.50
N ASP A 331 -9.39 -7.02 -22.78
CA ASP A 331 -9.83 -8.42 -22.81
C ASP A 331 -11.20 -8.57 -22.13
N MET A 332 -11.43 -7.80 -21.05
CA MET A 332 -12.74 -7.80 -20.37
C MET A 332 -13.84 -7.22 -21.26
N GLU A 333 -13.55 -6.17 -22.03
CA GLU A 333 -14.49 -5.57 -22.98
C GLU A 333 -14.74 -6.46 -24.21
N ALA A 334 -13.72 -7.17 -24.68
CA ALA A 334 -13.80 -8.03 -25.85
C ALA A 334 -14.46 -9.38 -25.55
N SER A 335 -14.39 -9.86 -24.31
CA SER A 335 -14.89 -11.17 -23.91
C SER A 335 -16.35 -11.13 -23.48
N SER A 336 -17.09 -12.20 -23.75
CA SER A 336 -18.47 -12.37 -23.31
C SER A 336 -18.61 -13.64 -22.48
N VAL A 337 -19.46 -13.60 -21.47
CA VAL A 337 -19.77 -14.77 -20.65
C VAL A 337 -20.34 -15.87 -21.53
N LYS A 338 -19.67 -17.02 -21.57
CA LYS A 338 -20.15 -18.21 -22.30
C LYS A 338 -21.13 -19.00 -21.45
N ILE A 339 -22.34 -19.15 -21.88
CA ILE A 339 -23.37 -19.96 -21.21
C ILE A 339 -23.24 -21.39 -21.72
N SER A 340 -23.02 -22.35 -20.81
CA SER A 340 -23.01 -23.75 -21.17
C SER A 340 -24.41 -24.20 -21.69
N PRO A 341 -24.50 -24.88 -22.83
CA PRO A 341 -25.74 -25.46 -23.29
C PRO A 341 -26.17 -26.73 -22.51
N SER A 342 -25.23 -27.31 -21.73
CA SER A 342 -25.48 -28.54 -20.96
C SER A 342 -26.31 -28.29 -19.72
N PRO A 343 -27.31 -29.15 -19.40
CA PRO A 343 -28.01 -29.07 -18.11
C PRO A 343 -27.08 -29.23 -16.93
N LEU A 344 -27.39 -28.58 -15.80
CA LEU A 344 -26.57 -28.65 -14.57
C LEU A 344 -26.40 -30.08 -14.06
N GLU A 345 -27.39 -30.97 -14.31
CA GLU A 345 -27.34 -32.38 -13.89
C GLU A 345 -26.26 -33.20 -14.64
N GLU A 346 -25.77 -32.73 -15.76
CA GLU A 346 -24.70 -33.37 -16.53
C GLU A 346 -23.30 -32.88 -16.10
N MET A 347 -23.23 -31.82 -15.26
CA MET A 347 -21.98 -31.26 -14.81
C MET A 347 -21.45 -31.97 -13.57
N GLN A 348 -20.14 -32.25 -13.55
CA GLN A 348 -19.49 -32.92 -12.41
C GLN A 348 -19.06 -31.95 -11.32
N TYR A 349 -18.81 -30.69 -11.66
CA TYR A 349 -18.24 -29.69 -10.76
C TYR A 349 -18.92 -28.34 -10.97
N LEU A 350 -19.08 -27.60 -9.88
CA LEU A 350 -19.50 -26.20 -9.88
C LEU A 350 -18.38 -25.41 -9.20
N TYR A 351 -17.88 -24.38 -9.86
CA TYR A 351 -16.84 -23.50 -9.34
C TYR A 351 -17.42 -22.11 -9.08
N GLU A 352 -17.11 -21.57 -7.91
CA GLU A 352 -17.40 -20.18 -7.56
C GLU A 352 -16.08 -19.38 -7.64
N PRO A 353 -16.02 -18.27 -8.38
CA PRO A 353 -14.86 -17.40 -8.37
C PRO A 353 -14.61 -16.83 -6.97
N ASN A 354 -13.33 -16.66 -6.61
CA ASN A 354 -12.99 -16.05 -5.32
C ASN A 354 -13.39 -14.56 -5.27
N ALA A 355 -13.32 -13.98 -4.06
CA ALA A 355 -13.82 -12.63 -3.79
C ALA A 355 -13.16 -11.55 -4.66
N SER A 356 -11.87 -11.66 -5.00
CA SER A 356 -11.19 -10.71 -5.88
C SER A 356 -11.68 -10.78 -7.32
N LEU A 357 -11.89 -11.98 -7.85
CA LEU A 357 -12.46 -12.20 -9.19
C LEU A 357 -13.92 -11.72 -9.27
N MET A 358 -14.71 -12.01 -8.22
CA MET A 358 -16.10 -11.52 -8.11
C MET A 358 -16.12 -9.98 -8.12
N LYS A 359 -15.22 -9.35 -7.40
CA LYS A 359 -15.11 -7.88 -7.34
C LYS A 359 -14.62 -7.27 -8.65
N ALA A 360 -13.73 -7.95 -9.38
CA ALA A 360 -13.24 -7.52 -10.68
C ALA A 360 -14.31 -7.55 -11.75
N GLY A 361 -15.23 -8.52 -11.69
CA GLY A 361 -16.27 -8.70 -12.74
C GLY A 361 -15.75 -9.30 -14.04
N CYS A 362 -14.56 -9.93 -14.05
CA CYS A 362 -13.91 -10.46 -15.26
C CYS A 362 -14.47 -11.81 -15.73
N PHE A 363 -15.79 -12.00 -15.65
CA PHE A 363 -16.44 -13.30 -15.94
C PHE A 363 -16.32 -13.76 -17.39
N GLY A 364 -16.31 -12.83 -18.36
CA GLY A 364 -16.09 -13.14 -19.76
C GLY A 364 -14.75 -13.82 -19.97
N VAL A 365 -13.67 -13.19 -19.48
CA VAL A 365 -12.29 -13.71 -19.59
C VAL A 365 -12.14 -15.06 -18.88
N LEU A 366 -12.79 -15.24 -17.71
CA LEU A 366 -12.76 -16.51 -16.97
C LEU A 366 -13.49 -17.65 -17.69
N SER A 367 -14.42 -17.36 -18.62
CA SER A 367 -15.18 -18.36 -19.33
C SER A 367 -14.50 -18.83 -20.64
N GLU A 368 -13.38 -18.23 -21.01
CA GLU A 368 -12.56 -18.61 -22.16
C GLU A 368 -11.56 -19.72 -21.85
#